data_31c0c420f17f005a64efac5558a4720f
#
_entry.id   31c0c420f17f005a64efac5558a4720f
#
_cell.length_a   1.000
_cell.length_b   1.000
_cell.length_c   1.000
_cell.angle_alpha   90.00
_cell.angle_beta   90.00
_cell.angle_gamma   90.00
#
_symmetry.space_group_name_H-M   'P 1'
#
loop_
_entity.id
_entity.type
_entity.pdbx_description
1 polymer ?
#
loop_
_entity_poly.entity_id
_entity_poly.type
_entity_poly.pdbx_seq_one_letter_code
_entity_poly.pdbx_strand_id
1 'polypeptide(L)'
;MTLARFQMCIDGQWVDALSGKTFQSLNPALAEPWAELPDADEQDVERAVQAAQHAFESTAWRSLSATARGKLLRRLGDLIAENKEHLAQLESRDNGKLIRETRGQVGYLPEFFHYTAGLADKLEGGTLPLDKPEMFGYTVHEPIGVVAGIIPWNSPLYLTAIKLAPALAAGNTIVLKPSEHASATILELARLALEAGFPAGVVNVVTGFGPSTGAALTRHPLVRKIAFTGGAATARHVVRSSAENFAKLSLELGGKSPNIIFADADLDSAINGAVAGIYAASGQSCVAGSRLLV
;
A
#
# COMPACT_ATOMS: atom_id res chain seq x y z
N MET A 1 20.97 -14.42 -17.87
CA MET A 1 19.51 -14.66 -17.93
C MET A 1 18.82 -13.41 -18.46
N THR A 2 17.75 -13.53 -19.24
CA THR A 2 16.96 -12.37 -19.65
C THR A 2 16.21 -11.84 -18.43
N LEU A 3 16.29 -10.54 -18.15
CA LEU A 3 15.57 -9.91 -17.05
C LEU A 3 14.05 -9.93 -17.32
N ALA A 4 13.25 -10.16 -16.29
CA ALA A 4 11.81 -9.93 -16.37
C ALA A 4 11.55 -8.43 -16.54
N ARG A 5 10.70 -8.04 -17.51
CA ARG A 5 10.37 -6.62 -17.74
C ARG A 5 8.99 -6.32 -17.19
N PHE A 6 8.92 -5.28 -16.38
CA PHE A 6 7.68 -4.75 -15.83
C PHE A 6 7.38 -3.38 -16.39
N GLN A 7 6.12 -2.96 -16.31
CA GLN A 7 5.64 -1.64 -16.68
C GLN A 7 4.83 -1.04 -15.55
N MET A 8 4.75 0.28 -15.46
CA MET A 8 3.84 0.98 -14.55
C MET A 8 2.40 0.77 -14.97
N CYS A 9 1.47 0.90 -14.04
CA CYS A 9 0.04 0.91 -14.29
C CYS A 9 -0.49 2.34 -14.11
N ILE A 10 -0.83 3.01 -15.20
CA ILE A 10 -1.41 4.37 -15.18
C ILE A 10 -2.66 4.36 -16.04
N ASP A 11 -3.79 4.80 -15.47
CA ASP A 11 -5.09 4.85 -16.14
C ASP A 11 -5.52 3.50 -16.76
N GLY A 12 -5.24 2.41 -16.05
CA GLY A 12 -5.53 1.05 -16.51
C GLY A 12 -4.64 0.56 -17.67
N GLN A 13 -3.61 1.31 -18.05
CA GLN A 13 -2.66 0.98 -19.10
C GLN A 13 -1.29 0.62 -18.52
N TRP A 14 -0.61 -0.32 -19.18
CA TRP A 14 0.76 -0.69 -18.86
C TRP A 14 1.70 0.19 -19.69
N VAL A 15 2.51 1.00 -19.00
CA VAL A 15 3.34 2.03 -19.63
C VAL A 15 4.77 2.02 -19.12
N ASP A 16 5.70 2.35 -19.99
CA ASP A 16 7.08 2.67 -19.65
C ASP A 16 7.18 4.12 -19.13
N ALA A 17 8.30 4.48 -18.49
CA ALA A 17 8.58 5.86 -18.14
C ALA A 17 8.71 6.73 -19.40
N LEU A 18 8.17 7.95 -19.36
CA LEU A 18 8.25 8.89 -20.50
C LEU A 18 9.69 9.20 -20.90
N SER A 19 10.60 9.20 -19.92
CA SER A 19 12.03 9.38 -20.14
C SER A 19 12.72 8.19 -20.81
N GLY A 20 12.06 7.02 -20.86
CA GLY A 20 12.65 5.73 -21.27
C GLY A 20 13.66 5.16 -20.27
N LYS A 21 13.86 5.80 -19.11
CA LYS A 21 14.78 5.32 -18.08
C LYS A 21 14.20 4.11 -17.34
N THR A 22 15.12 3.22 -16.94
CA THR A 22 14.79 2.01 -16.16
C THR A 22 15.76 1.85 -15.02
N PHE A 23 15.39 1.01 -14.05
CA PHE A 23 16.27 0.51 -13.00
C PHE A 23 16.07 -0.99 -12.82
N GLN A 24 17.06 -1.65 -12.19
CA GLN A 24 17.03 -3.08 -11.97
C GLN A 24 16.65 -3.40 -10.53
N SER A 25 15.73 -4.35 -10.34
CA SER A 25 15.50 -4.99 -9.05
C SER A 25 16.45 -6.15 -8.89
N LEU A 26 17.05 -6.25 -7.70
CA LEU A 26 17.97 -7.31 -7.33
C LEU A 26 17.23 -8.41 -6.57
N ASN A 27 17.55 -9.67 -6.86
CA ASN A 27 17.21 -10.78 -5.99
C ASN A 27 18.18 -10.79 -4.79
N PRO A 28 17.76 -10.49 -3.57
CA PRO A 28 18.67 -10.36 -2.44
C PRO A 28 19.39 -11.68 -2.07
N ALA A 29 18.77 -12.83 -2.38
CA ALA A 29 19.37 -14.13 -2.10
C ALA A 29 20.57 -14.46 -3.00
N LEU A 30 20.57 -13.92 -4.23
CA LEU A 30 21.62 -14.16 -5.23
C LEU A 30 22.52 -12.94 -5.44
N ALA A 31 22.09 -11.76 -4.97
CA ALA A 31 22.70 -10.45 -5.26
C ALA A 31 22.80 -10.16 -6.78
N GLU A 32 21.86 -10.68 -7.56
CA GLU A 32 21.83 -10.56 -9.03
C GLU A 32 20.56 -9.83 -9.48
N PRO A 33 20.65 -9.02 -10.54
CA PRO A 33 19.49 -8.45 -11.19
C PRO A 33 18.56 -9.55 -11.74
N TRP A 34 17.26 -9.41 -11.48
CA TRP A 34 16.27 -10.35 -11.98
C TRP A 34 15.14 -9.69 -12.78
N ALA A 35 14.91 -8.40 -12.53
CA ALA A 35 13.87 -7.63 -13.20
C ALA A 35 14.34 -6.23 -13.57
N GLU A 36 13.70 -5.67 -14.61
CA GLU A 36 13.86 -4.29 -15.07
C GLU A 36 12.51 -3.58 -14.95
N LEU A 37 12.52 -2.38 -14.35
CA LEU A 37 11.33 -1.57 -14.08
C LEU A 37 11.53 -0.13 -14.58
N PRO A 38 10.45 0.58 -14.97
CA PRO A 38 10.54 1.99 -15.34
C PRO A 38 10.99 2.87 -14.17
N ASP A 39 11.85 3.86 -14.43
CA ASP A 39 12.23 4.92 -13.50
C ASP A 39 11.41 6.18 -13.81
N ALA A 40 10.25 6.29 -13.15
CA ALA A 40 9.34 7.41 -13.32
C ALA A 40 9.93 8.72 -12.82
N ASP A 41 9.66 9.78 -13.54
CA ASP A 41 9.94 11.13 -13.12
C ASP A 41 8.67 11.92 -12.74
N GLU A 42 8.78 13.24 -12.60
CA GLU A 42 7.69 14.13 -12.24
C GLU A 42 6.55 14.10 -13.28
N GLN A 43 6.85 13.92 -14.57
CA GLN A 43 5.83 13.89 -15.62
C GLN A 43 4.99 12.61 -15.56
N ASP A 44 5.61 11.47 -15.25
CA ASP A 44 4.88 10.22 -15.04
C ASP A 44 3.99 10.28 -13.79
N VAL A 45 4.48 10.91 -12.73
CA VAL A 45 3.68 11.17 -11.50
C VAL A 45 2.50 12.08 -11.81
N GLU A 46 2.71 13.16 -12.56
CA GLU A 46 1.63 14.05 -13.01
C GLU A 46 0.54 13.26 -13.74
N ARG A 47 0.93 12.41 -14.73
CA ARG A 47 -0.03 11.56 -15.47
C ARG A 47 -0.82 10.64 -14.53
N ALA A 48 -0.14 10.00 -13.59
CA ALA A 48 -0.77 9.06 -12.65
C ALA A 48 -1.75 9.77 -11.70
N VAL A 49 -1.38 10.96 -11.20
CA VAL A 49 -2.25 11.73 -10.31
C VAL A 49 -3.42 12.33 -11.06
N GLN A 50 -3.22 12.82 -12.29
CA GLN A 50 -4.32 13.29 -13.14
C GLN A 50 -5.29 12.15 -13.49
N ALA A 51 -4.79 10.96 -13.82
CA ALA A 51 -5.62 9.77 -14.04
C ALA A 51 -6.45 9.43 -12.78
N ALA A 52 -5.83 9.48 -11.61
CA ALA A 52 -6.51 9.25 -10.34
C ALA A 52 -7.59 10.31 -10.04
N GLN A 53 -7.30 11.58 -10.29
CA GLN A 53 -8.26 12.68 -10.14
C GLN A 53 -9.43 12.55 -11.10
N HIS A 54 -9.15 12.27 -12.38
CA HIS A 54 -10.19 12.05 -13.37
C HIS A 54 -11.08 10.86 -13.01
N ALA A 55 -10.50 9.74 -12.59
CA ALA A 55 -11.27 8.59 -12.12
C ALA A 55 -12.12 8.92 -10.89
N PHE A 56 -11.60 9.69 -9.93
CA PHE A 56 -12.33 10.13 -8.75
C PHE A 56 -13.58 10.95 -9.10
N GLU A 57 -13.49 11.80 -10.11
CA GLU A 57 -14.60 12.66 -10.58
C GLU A 57 -15.54 11.93 -11.55
N SER A 58 -15.11 10.81 -12.13
CA SER A 58 -15.86 10.08 -13.13
C SER A 58 -17.12 9.42 -12.55
N THR A 59 -18.19 9.36 -13.35
CA THR A 59 -19.41 8.62 -12.98
C THR A 59 -19.15 7.13 -12.78
N ALA A 60 -18.18 6.54 -13.48
CA ALA A 60 -17.84 5.12 -13.38
C ALA A 60 -17.40 4.72 -11.97
N TRP A 61 -16.77 5.63 -11.22
CA TRP A 61 -16.34 5.38 -9.85
C TRP A 61 -17.23 6.10 -8.82
N ARG A 62 -17.49 7.40 -9.03
CA ARG A 62 -18.21 8.23 -8.06
C ARG A 62 -19.65 7.78 -7.82
N SER A 63 -20.32 7.21 -8.85
CA SER A 63 -21.70 6.74 -8.72
C SER A 63 -21.82 5.37 -8.04
N LEU A 64 -20.72 4.65 -7.81
CA LEU A 64 -20.75 3.36 -7.15
C LEU A 64 -21.19 3.51 -5.69
N SER A 65 -22.22 2.76 -5.31
CA SER A 65 -22.59 2.65 -3.91
C SER A 65 -21.45 2.02 -3.09
N ALA A 66 -21.45 2.27 -1.79
CA ALA A 66 -20.49 1.65 -0.88
C ALA A 66 -20.49 0.11 -0.98
N THR A 67 -21.69 -0.50 -1.08
CA THR A 67 -21.85 -1.93 -1.31
C THR A 67 -21.24 -2.39 -2.63
N ALA A 68 -21.35 -1.61 -3.71
CA ALA A 68 -20.74 -1.96 -5.00
C ALA A 68 -19.21 -1.92 -4.92
N ARG A 69 -18.62 -0.91 -4.26
CA ARG A 69 -17.17 -0.87 -3.99
C ARG A 69 -16.72 -2.07 -3.14
N GLY A 70 -17.51 -2.44 -2.12
CA GLY A 70 -17.26 -3.64 -1.32
C GLY A 70 -17.24 -4.93 -2.16
N LYS A 71 -18.10 -5.07 -3.16
CA LYS A 71 -18.08 -6.22 -4.08
C LYS A 71 -16.78 -6.29 -4.91
N LEU A 72 -16.28 -5.16 -5.41
CA LEU A 72 -15.01 -5.10 -6.12
C LEU A 72 -13.84 -5.51 -5.22
N LEU A 73 -13.82 -5.01 -3.98
CA LEU A 73 -12.79 -5.39 -2.99
C LEU A 73 -12.84 -6.88 -2.66
N ARG A 74 -14.04 -7.46 -2.51
CA ARG A 74 -14.20 -8.90 -2.29
C ARG A 74 -13.64 -9.69 -3.46
N ARG A 75 -13.98 -9.32 -4.69
CA ARG A 75 -13.44 -9.98 -5.89
C ARG A 75 -11.92 -9.87 -5.97
N LEU A 76 -11.33 -8.73 -5.59
CA LEU A 76 -9.88 -8.59 -5.51
C LEU A 76 -9.29 -9.53 -4.46
N GLY A 77 -9.92 -9.70 -3.30
CA GLY A 77 -9.53 -10.69 -2.29
C GLY A 77 -9.54 -12.11 -2.84
N ASP A 78 -10.59 -12.48 -3.59
CA ASP A 78 -10.70 -13.80 -4.23
C ASP A 78 -9.58 -14.02 -5.26
N LEU A 79 -9.29 -13.02 -6.10
CA LEU A 79 -8.20 -13.07 -7.08
C LEU A 79 -6.82 -13.21 -6.41
N ILE A 80 -6.59 -12.55 -5.28
CA ILE A 80 -5.37 -12.73 -4.49
C ILE A 80 -5.25 -14.17 -3.99
N ALA A 81 -6.35 -14.77 -3.50
CA ALA A 81 -6.38 -16.16 -3.09
C ALA A 81 -6.05 -17.13 -4.24
N GLU A 82 -6.64 -16.90 -5.41
CA GLU A 82 -6.40 -17.66 -6.64
C GLU A 82 -4.93 -17.58 -7.09
N ASN A 83 -4.25 -16.43 -6.88
CA ASN A 83 -2.87 -16.16 -7.28
C ASN A 83 -1.85 -16.27 -6.13
N LYS A 84 -2.24 -16.83 -4.98
CA LYS A 84 -1.44 -16.84 -3.73
C LYS A 84 0.00 -17.32 -3.92
N GLU A 85 0.19 -18.45 -4.59
CA GLU A 85 1.52 -19.04 -4.75
C GLU A 85 2.41 -18.18 -5.65
N HIS A 86 1.87 -17.68 -6.76
CA HIS A 86 2.59 -16.77 -7.65
C HIS A 86 3.04 -15.50 -6.94
N LEU A 87 2.13 -14.85 -6.21
CA LEU A 87 2.44 -13.64 -5.44
C LEU A 87 3.49 -13.88 -4.35
N ALA A 88 3.40 -15.02 -3.64
CA ALA A 88 4.35 -15.37 -2.60
C ALA A 88 5.76 -15.61 -3.16
N GLN A 89 5.87 -16.31 -4.29
CA GLN A 89 7.16 -16.54 -4.96
C GLN A 89 7.75 -15.24 -5.51
N LEU A 90 6.91 -14.39 -6.09
CA LEU A 90 7.31 -13.09 -6.62
C LEU A 90 7.84 -12.19 -5.51
N GLU A 91 7.13 -12.09 -4.37
CA GLU A 91 7.56 -11.30 -3.21
C GLU A 91 8.87 -11.83 -2.61
N SER A 92 9.00 -13.16 -2.46
CA SER A 92 10.22 -13.78 -1.95
C SER A 92 11.43 -13.49 -2.84
N ARG A 93 11.24 -13.50 -4.16
CA ARG A 93 12.31 -13.17 -5.12
C ARG A 93 12.71 -11.71 -5.05
N ASP A 94 11.73 -10.81 -4.90
CA ASP A 94 11.94 -9.37 -4.97
C ASP A 94 12.53 -8.78 -3.67
N ASN A 95 12.16 -9.33 -2.48
CA ASN A 95 12.58 -8.79 -1.19
C ASN A 95 13.43 -9.72 -0.33
N GLY A 96 13.65 -10.96 -0.76
CA GLY A 96 14.51 -11.94 -0.07
C GLY A 96 13.91 -12.60 1.17
N LYS A 97 12.60 -12.41 1.46
CA LYS A 97 11.94 -13.10 2.57
C LYS A 97 11.84 -14.61 2.32
N LEU A 98 11.80 -15.36 3.40
CA LEU A 98 11.56 -16.80 3.33
C LEU A 98 10.20 -17.10 2.69
N ILE A 99 10.17 -18.01 1.73
CA ILE A 99 8.95 -18.38 1.00
C ILE A 99 7.82 -18.85 1.92
N ARG A 100 8.13 -19.49 3.06
CA ARG A 100 7.11 -19.88 4.05
C ARG A 100 6.43 -18.66 4.67
N GLU A 101 7.17 -17.55 4.87
CA GLU A 101 6.65 -16.31 5.45
C GLU A 101 5.81 -15.53 4.44
N THR A 102 6.28 -15.44 3.18
CA THR A 102 5.51 -14.80 2.12
C THR A 102 4.23 -15.56 1.82
N ARG A 103 4.25 -16.91 1.79
CA ARG A 103 3.02 -17.73 1.68
C ARG A 103 2.03 -17.46 2.82
N GLY A 104 2.52 -17.31 4.04
CA GLY A 104 1.69 -16.98 5.21
C GLY A 104 1.07 -15.59 5.08
N GLN A 105 1.89 -14.58 4.78
CA GLN A 105 1.42 -13.19 4.61
C GLN A 105 0.44 -13.04 3.45
N VAL A 106 0.77 -13.56 2.27
CA VAL A 106 -0.13 -13.50 1.10
C VAL A 106 -1.42 -14.27 1.37
N GLY A 107 -1.32 -15.39 2.10
CA GLY A 107 -2.49 -16.19 2.48
C GLY A 107 -3.47 -15.47 3.41
N TYR A 108 -3.02 -14.47 4.15
CA TYR A 108 -3.88 -13.64 5.02
C TYR A 108 -4.55 -12.48 4.26
N LEU A 109 -4.00 -12.04 3.14
CA LEU A 109 -4.52 -10.86 2.42
C LEU A 109 -6.00 -10.98 2.00
N PRO A 110 -6.49 -12.13 1.48
CA PRO A 110 -7.90 -12.29 1.15
C PRO A 110 -8.83 -11.93 2.31
N GLU A 111 -8.53 -12.41 3.52
CA GLU A 111 -9.31 -12.11 4.72
C GLU A 111 -9.35 -10.61 5.02
N PHE A 112 -8.22 -9.92 4.87
CA PHE A 112 -8.15 -8.47 5.07
C PHE A 112 -8.97 -7.71 4.03
N PHE A 113 -8.93 -8.11 2.76
CA PHE A 113 -9.75 -7.51 1.71
C PHE A 113 -11.25 -7.78 1.94
N HIS A 114 -11.63 -9.00 2.32
CA HIS A 114 -13.01 -9.36 2.65
C HIS A 114 -13.54 -8.60 3.86
N TYR A 115 -12.72 -8.47 4.91
CA TYR A 115 -13.05 -7.65 6.09
C TYR A 115 -13.30 -6.19 5.70
N THR A 116 -12.36 -5.59 4.96
CA THR A 116 -12.46 -4.20 4.52
C THR A 116 -13.64 -3.99 3.57
N ALA A 117 -13.91 -4.94 2.69
CA ALA A 117 -15.10 -4.94 1.83
C ALA A 117 -16.40 -4.89 2.64
N GLY A 118 -16.45 -5.65 3.76
CA GLY A 118 -17.57 -5.65 4.68
C GLY A 118 -17.75 -4.34 5.45
N LEU A 119 -16.70 -3.52 5.55
CA LEU A 119 -16.76 -2.21 6.21
C LEU A 119 -17.19 -1.08 5.27
N ALA A 120 -17.17 -1.27 3.95
CA ALA A 120 -17.41 -0.19 3.00
C ALA A 120 -18.75 0.53 3.20
N ASP A 121 -19.81 -0.20 3.54
CA ASP A 121 -21.16 0.33 3.79
C ASP A 121 -21.47 0.51 5.30
N LYS A 122 -20.45 0.51 6.15
CA LYS A 122 -20.57 0.70 7.60
C LYS A 122 -19.95 2.03 8.09
N LEU A 123 -19.57 2.92 7.16
CA LEU A 123 -19.05 4.25 7.50
C LEU A 123 -20.24 5.18 7.82
N GLU A 124 -20.74 5.08 9.04
CA GLU A 124 -21.88 5.85 9.51
C GLU A 124 -21.46 7.23 9.99
N GLY A 125 -22.34 8.23 9.82
CA GLY A 125 -22.25 9.53 10.46
C GLY A 125 -23.00 9.54 11.80
N GLY A 126 -23.04 10.71 12.43
CA GLY A 126 -23.75 10.92 13.70
C GLY A 126 -24.66 12.14 13.64
N THR A 127 -25.65 12.19 14.53
CA THR A 127 -26.46 13.38 14.76
C THR A 127 -25.83 14.27 15.82
N LEU A 128 -25.98 15.59 15.67
CA LEU A 128 -25.41 16.61 16.56
C LEU A 128 -26.52 17.24 17.41
N PRO A 129 -26.36 17.37 18.74
CA PRO A 129 -27.25 18.17 19.55
C PRO A 129 -27.06 19.66 19.22
N LEU A 130 -28.17 20.37 18.98
CA LEU A 130 -28.16 21.79 18.70
C LEU A 130 -29.09 22.52 19.67
N ASP A 131 -28.73 23.75 20.06
CA ASP A 131 -29.54 24.57 20.98
C ASP A 131 -30.84 25.11 20.36
N LYS A 132 -30.99 24.99 19.03
CA LYS A 132 -32.16 25.48 18.28
C LYS A 132 -33.04 24.29 17.89
N PRO A 133 -34.27 24.16 18.46
CA PRO A 133 -35.15 23.02 18.21
C PRO A 133 -35.58 22.85 16.74
N GLU A 134 -35.56 23.92 15.97
CA GLU A 134 -35.93 23.95 14.52
C GLU A 134 -34.77 23.52 13.62
N MET A 135 -33.58 23.26 14.16
CA MET A 135 -32.40 22.83 13.40
C MET A 135 -32.08 21.36 13.65
N PHE A 136 -31.70 20.66 12.59
CA PHE A 136 -31.18 19.30 12.65
C PHE A 136 -29.76 19.23 12.08
N GLY A 137 -28.80 18.74 12.88
CA GLY A 137 -27.40 18.61 12.49
C GLY A 137 -26.99 17.15 12.37
N TYR A 138 -26.27 16.80 11.31
CA TYR A 138 -25.69 15.48 11.15
C TYR A 138 -24.34 15.56 10.42
N THR A 139 -23.52 14.53 10.59
CA THR A 139 -22.24 14.35 9.86
C THR A 139 -22.38 13.27 8.79
N VAL A 140 -21.66 13.45 7.68
CA VAL A 140 -21.53 12.47 6.61
C VAL A 140 -20.04 12.24 6.33
N HIS A 141 -19.65 10.99 6.16
CA HIS A 141 -18.31 10.65 5.70
C HIS A 141 -18.26 10.67 4.16
N GLU A 142 -17.35 11.45 3.62
CA GLU A 142 -17.14 11.56 2.17
C GLU A 142 -15.70 11.17 1.81
N PRO A 143 -15.45 10.61 0.60
CA PRO A 143 -14.10 10.34 0.14
C PRO A 143 -13.28 11.63 0.03
N ILE A 144 -12.01 11.56 0.38
CA ILE A 144 -11.11 12.74 0.43
C ILE A 144 -10.54 13.10 -0.95
N GLY A 145 -10.49 12.15 -1.89
CA GLY A 145 -9.92 12.34 -3.23
C GLY A 145 -8.76 11.40 -3.53
N VAL A 146 -7.70 11.94 -4.12
CA VAL A 146 -6.51 11.17 -4.48
C VAL A 146 -5.64 10.90 -3.26
N VAL A 147 -5.31 9.63 -3.04
CA VAL A 147 -4.42 9.15 -1.97
C VAL A 147 -3.08 8.75 -2.57
N ALA A 148 -1.98 9.23 -2.02
CA ALA A 148 -0.63 8.73 -2.29
C ALA A 148 -0.27 7.62 -1.30
N GLY A 149 0.04 6.41 -1.79
CA GLY A 149 0.50 5.29 -0.99
C GLY A 149 1.99 5.03 -1.20
N ILE A 150 2.83 5.35 -0.21
CA ILE A 150 4.27 5.09 -0.26
C ILE A 150 4.56 3.80 0.50
N ILE A 151 5.10 2.81 -0.21
CA ILE A 151 5.22 1.43 0.26
C ILE A 151 6.70 1.05 0.43
N PRO A 152 7.10 0.49 1.56
CA PRO A 152 8.45 0.00 1.79
C PRO A 152 8.67 -1.39 1.16
N TRP A 153 9.91 -1.86 1.23
CA TRP A 153 10.36 -3.11 0.62
C TRP A 153 10.17 -4.37 1.47
N ASN A 154 9.99 -4.25 2.79
CA ASN A 154 10.02 -5.40 3.69
C ASN A 154 8.74 -6.28 3.66
N SER A 155 7.58 -5.72 3.37
CA SER A 155 6.32 -6.46 3.20
C SER A 155 5.42 -5.74 2.20
N PRO A 156 5.84 -5.64 0.93
CA PRO A 156 5.21 -4.77 -0.06
C PRO A 156 3.72 -5.06 -0.26
N LEU A 157 3.31 -6.31 -0.44
CA LEU A 157 1.89 -6.65 -0.63
C LEU A 157 1.03 -6.34 0.60
N TYR A 158 1.49 -6.76 1.79
CA TYR A 158 0.73 -6.54 3.02
C TYR A 158 0.57 -5.05 3.32
N LEU A 159 1.67 -4.27 3.22
CA LEU A 159 1.65 -2.84 3.47
C LEU A 159 0.92 -2.05 2.38
N THR A 160 0.81 -2.59 1.18
CA THR A 160 -0.08 -2.06 0.15
C THR A 160 -1.54 -2.33 0.52
N ALA A 161 -1.89 -3.55 0.90
CA ALA A 161 -3.26 -3.93 1.23
C ALA A 161 -3.87 -3.02 2.32
N ILE A 162 -3.13 -2.76 3.41
CA ILE A 162 -3.60 -1.90 4.51
C ILE A 162 -3.78 -0.42 4.14
N LYS A 163 -3.29 0.01 2.98
CA LYS A 163 -3.51 1.36 2.43
C LYS A 163 -4.56 1.34 1.32
N LEU A 164 -4.44 0.41 0.40
CA LEU A 164 -5.29 0.27 -0.78
C LEU A 164 -6.73 -0.05 -0.40
N ALA A 165 -6.95 -1.11 0.38
CA ALA A 165 -8.30 -1.58 0.65
C ALA A 165 -9.17 -0.54 1.38
N PRO A 166 -8.71 0.11 2.48
CA PRO A 166 -9.49 1.16 3.13
C PRO A 166 -9.71 2.40 2.25
N ALA A 167 -8.70 2.79 1.43
CA ALA A 167 -8.85 3.92 0.52
C ALA A 167 -9.97 3.67 -0.49
N LEU A 168 -10.00 2.50 -1.11
CA LEU A 168 -11.02 2.11 -2.10
C LEU A 168 -12.40 1.87 -1.46
N ALA A 169 -12.45 1.26 -0.26
CA ALA A 169 -13.70 1.09 0.48
C ALA A 169 -14.39 2.43 0.75
N ALA A 170 -13.60 3.43 1.16
CA ALA A 170 -14.08 4.79 1.41
C ALA A 170 -14.39 5.58 0.13
N GLY A 171 -14.13 5.05 -1.08
CA GLY A 171 -14.44 5.70 -2.35
C GLY A 171 -13.35 6.63 -2.88
N ASN A 172 -12.14 6.56 -2.34
CA ASN A 172 -10.99 7.30 -2.85
C ASN A 172 -10.36 6.62 -4.06
N THR A 173 -9.49 7.35 -4.77
CA THR A 173 -8.55 6.81 -5.74
C THR A 173 -7.14 6.82 -5.18
N ILE A 174 -6.23 6.02 -5.74
CA ILE A 174 -4.90 5.88 -5.16
C ILE A 174 -3.80 5.81 -6.22
N VAL A 175 -2.68 6.48 -5.93
CA VAL A 175 -1.40 6.31 -6.63
C VAL A 175 -0.42 5.66 -5.68
N LEU A 176 0.02 4.46 -6.01
CA LEU A 176 0.98 3.68 -5.23
C LEU A 176 2.40 3.91 -5.77
N LYS A 177 3.33 4.18 -4.87
CA LYS A 177 4.76 4.16 -5.17
C LYS A 177 5.45 3.12 -4.30
N PRO A 178 5.74 1.93 -4.84
CA PRO A 178 6.55 0.92 -4.16
C PRO A 178 7.99 1.37 -3.98
N SER A 179 8.70 0.73 -3.04
CA SER A 179 10.15 0.87 -2.96
C SER A 179 10.81 0.33 -4.23
N GLU A 180 11.88 0.97 -4.67
CA GLU A 180 12.73 0.51 -5.77
C GLU A 180 13.33 -0.88 -5.54
N HIS A 181 13.40 -1.32 -4.29
CA HIS A 181 13.92 -2.63 -3.91
C HIS A 181 12.90 -3.77 -3.99
N ALA A 182 11.59 -3.46 -4.09
CA ALA A 182 10.53 -4.49 -4.11
C ALA A 182 9.24 -3.91 -4.71
N SER A 183 9.19 -3.81 -6.03
CA SER A 183 8.08 -3.18 -6.76
C SER A 183 7.17 -4.18 -7.48
N ALA A 184 7.69 -5.34 -7.86
CA ALA A 184 7.05 -6.24 -8.82
C ALA A 184 5.69 -6.77 -8.34
N THR A 185 5.57 -7.12 -7.06
CA THR A 185 4.32 -7.65 -6.51
C THR A 185 3.19 -6.63 -6.47
N ILE A 186 3.52 -5.33 -6.38
CA ILE A 186 2.51 -4.26 -6.35
C ILE A 186 1.98 -4.01 -7.77
N LEU A 187 2.81 -4.16 -8.79
CA LEU A 187 2.37 -4.13 -10.19
C LEU A 187 1.44 -5.30 -10.49
N GLU A 188 1.76 -6.48 -9.99
CA GLU A 188 0.87 -7.65 -10.13
C GLU A 188 -0.47 -7.46 -9.39
N LEU A 189 -0.45 -6.84 -8.20
CA LEU A 189 -1.67 -6.49 -7.49
C LEU A 189 -2.54 -5.48 -8.27
N ALA A 190 -1.92 -4.52 -8.98
CA ALA A 190 -2.64 -3.60 -9.86
C ALA A 190 -3.32 -4.35 -11.03
N ARG A 191 -2.66 -5.37 -11.60
CA ARG A 191 -3.26 -6.25 -12.61
C ARG A 191 -4.51 -6.95 -12.07
N LEU A 192 -4.42 -7.50 -10.86
CA LEU A 192 -5.57 -8.15 -10.20
C LEU A 192 -6.69 -7.15 -9.87
N ALA A 193 -6.35 -5.90 -9.54
CA ALA A 193 -7.37 -4.86 -9.33
C ALA A 193 -8.14 -4.55 -10.63
N LEU A 194 -7.46 -4.45 -11.76
CA LEU A 194 -8.12 -4.28 -13.06
C LEU A 194 -9.00 -5.49 -13.40
N GLU A 195 -8.51 -6.70 -13.16
CA GLU A 195 -9.27 -7.95 -13.36
C GLU A 195 -10.49 -8.06 -12.43
N ALA A 196 -10.39 -7.51 -11.21
CA ALA A 196 -11.52 -7.42 -10.27
C ALA A 196 -12.62 -6.45 -10.74
N GLY A 197 -12.33 -5.61 -11.76
CA GLY A 197 -13.26 -4.67 -12.35
C GLY A 197 -13.19 -3.25 -11.78
N PHE A 198 -12.12 -2.88 -11.08
CA PHE A 198 -11.91 -1.48 -10.71
C PHE A 198 -11.74 -0.65 -11.98
N PRO A 199 -12.44 0.50 -12.10
CA PRO A 199 -12.31 1.37 -13.27
C PRO A 199 -10.87 1.86 -13.47
N ALA A 200 -10.50 2.13 -14.72
CA ALA A 200 -9.22 2.74 -15.06
C ALA A 200 -8.98 4.01 -14.23
N GLY A 201 -7.74 4.24 -13.82
CA GLY A 201 -7.35 5.38 -13.00
C GLY A 201 -7.67 5.30 -11.50
N VAL A 202 -8.53 4.36 -11.06
CA VAL A 202 -8.84 4.20 -9.62
C VAL A 202 -7.62 3.70 -8.84
N VAL A 203 -6.85 2.78 -9.42
CA VAL A 203 -5.59 2.28 -8.87
C VAL A 203 -4.48 2.54 -9.89
N ASN A 204 -3.48 3.31 -9.49
CA ASN A 204 -2.30 3.59 -10.31
C ASN A 204 -1.05 3.18 -9.55
N VAL A 205 -0.02 2.72 -10.25
CA VAL A 205 1.28 2.35 -9.69
C VAL A 205 2.39 2.99 -10.51
N VAL A 206 3.21 3.81 -9.86
CA VAL A 206 4.42 4.41 -10.43
C VAL A 206 5.65 3.85 -9.72
N THR A 207 6.63 3.38 -10.49
CA THR A 207 7.91 2.88 -9.97
C THR A 207 9.00 3.93 -10.11
N GLY A 208 10.07 3.84 -9.32
CA GLY A 208 11.17 4.81 -9.34
C GLY A 208 11.68 5.13 -7.94
N PHE A 209 12.57 6.10 -7.83
CA PHE A 209 13.29 6.41 -6.61
C PHE A 209 12.55 7.41 -5.70
N GLY A 210 12.87 7.34 -4.39
CA GLY A 210 12.28 8.24 -3.39
C GLY A 210 12.49 9.72 -3.68
N PRO A 211 13.74 10.18 -3.96
CA PRO A 211 14.03 11.60 -4.21
C PRO A 211 13.39 12.20 -5.46
N SER A 212 13.13 11.41 -6.49
CA SER A 212 12.44 11.84 -7.73
C SER A 212 10.94 11.58 -7.64
N THR A 213 10.53 10.35 -7.93
CA THR A 213 9.13 9.90 -8.01
C THR A 213 8.37 10.11 -6.70
N GLY A 214 8.99 9.71 -5.56
CA GLY A 214 8.36 9.84 -4.25
C GLY A 214 8.14 11.30 -3.83
N ALA A 215 9.14 12.14 -4.04
CA ALA A 215 9.06 13.57 -3.72
C ALA A 215 8.02 14.28 -4.61
N ALA A 216 7.99 13.99 -5.92
CA ALA A 216 6.98 14.53 -6.82
C ALA A 216 5.57 14.14 -6.39
N LEU A 217 5.34 12.86 -6.05
CA LEU A 217 4.03 12.38 -5.62
C LEU A 217 3.56 13.02 -4.30
N THR A 218 4.46 13.17 -3.32
CA THR A 218 4.07 13.68 -1.99
C THR A 218 3.79 15.18 -1.95
N ARG A 219 4.37 15.98 -2.88
CA ARG A 219 4.13 17.43 -2.99
C ARG A 219 3.03 17.80 -3.99
N HIS A 220 2.49 16.81 -4.72
CA HIS A 220 1.55 17.08 -5.80
C HIS A 220 0.26 17.76 -5.29
N PRO A 221 -0.22 18.87 -5.91
CA PRO A 221 -1.32 19.68 -5.38
C PRO A 221 -2.67 18.95 -5.31
N LEU A 222 -2.91 17.93 -6.13
CA LEU A 222 -4.13 17.13 -6.12
C LEU A 222 -4.11 15.98 -5.11
N VAL A 223 -2.95 15.66 -4.49
CA VAL A 223 -2.88 14.65 -3.45
C VAL A 223 -3.47 15.19 -2.14
N ARG A 224 -4.51 14.54 -1.64
CA ARG A 224 -5.25 14.94 -0.44
C ARG A 224 -4.85 14.17 0.82
N LYS A 225 -4.25 12.99 0.64
CA LYS A 225 -3.73 12.18 1.74
C LYS A 225 -2.48 11.45 1.30
N ILE A 226 -1.50 11.37 2.20
CA ILE A 226 -0.30 10.56 2.04
C ILE A 226 -0.30 9.49 3.12
N ALA A 227 -0.36 8.22 2.70
CA ALA A 227 -0.20 7.06 3.55
C ALA A 227 1.22 6.50 3.35
N PHE A 228 2.11 6.85 4.26
CA PHE A 228 3.54 6.52 4.20
C PHE A 228 3.88 5.39 5.17
N THR A 229 4.69 4.43 4.72
CA THR A 229 5.41 3.49 5.59
C THR A 229 6.87 3.46 5.19
N GLY A 230 7.76 3.67 6.16
CA GLY A 230 9.21 3.69 5.90
C GLY A 230 10.04 4.24 7.04
N GLY A 231 11.26 4.70 6.73
CA GLY A 231 12.18 5.24 7.72
C GLY A 231 11.84 6.67 8.17
N ALA A 232 12.15 7.01 9.42
CA ALA A 232 11.89 8.32 10.02
C ALA A 232 12.57 9.49 9.27
N ALA A 233 13.73 9.25 8.66
CA ALA A 233 14.41 10.28 7.84
C ALA A 233 13.55 10.67 6.63
N THR A 234 13.03 9.70 5.88
CA THR A 234 12.13 9.94 4.74
C THR A 234 10.80 10.53 5.20
N ALA A 235 10.26 10.09 6.35
CA ALA A 235 9.02 10.66 6.89
C ALA A 235 9.12 12.17 7.14
N ARG A 236 10.28 12.68 7.58
CA ARG A 236 10.48 14.13 7.74
C ARG A 236 10.36 14.89 6.41
N HIS A 237 10.83 14.28 5.29
CA HIS A 237 10.64 14.86 3.96
C HIS A 237 9.17 14.85 3.56
N VAL A 238 8.46 13.74 3.80
CA VAL A 238 7.02 13.62 3.53
C VAL A 238 6.22 14.66 4.31
N VAL A 239 6.51 14.87 5.60
CA VAL A 239 5.87 15.91 6.43
C VAL A 239 6.11 17.29 5.85
N ARG A 240 7.34 17.61 5.42
CA ARG A 240 7.64 18.90 4.80
C ARG A 240 6.89 19.09 3.47
N SER A 241 6.86 18.06 2.63
CA SER A 241 6.13 18.09 1.35
C SER A 241 4.64 18.35 1.55
N SER A 242 4.03 17.76 2.59
CA SER A 242 2.60 17.94 2.86
C SER A 242 2.21 19.38 3.26
N ALA A 243 3.17 20.21 3.65
CA ALA A 243 2.91 21.63 3.91
C ALA A 243 2.56 22.41 2.62
N GLU A 244 2.98 21.93 1.45
CA GLU A 244 2.71 22.57 0.16
C GLU A 244 1.28 22.33 -0.33
N ASN A 245 0.69 21.15 -0.02
CA ASN A 245 -0.64 20.75 -0.51
C ASN A 245 -1.66 20.50 0.60
N PHE A 246 -1.28 20.66 1.87
CA PHE A 246 -2.10 20.39 3.06
C PHE A 246 -2.65 18.95 3.10
N ALA A 247 -1.95 17.99 2.49
CA ALA A 247 -2.34 16.59 2.50
C ALA A 247 -2.36 16.02 3.92
N LYS A 248 -3.40 15.27 4.27
CA LYS A 248 -3.46 14.53 5.53
C LYS A 248 -2.43 13.41 5.54
N LEU A 249 -1.78 13.19 6.68
CA LEU A 249 -0.73 12.18 6.82
C LEU A 249 -1.19 11.00 7.66
N SER A 250 -0.80 9.80 7.23
CA SER A 250 -0.68 8.60 8.07
C SER A 250 0.74 8.10 7.93
N LEU A 251 1.47 8.03 9.05
CA LEU A 251 2.88 7.68 9.06
C LEU A 251 3.08 6.40 9.88
N GLU A 252 3.53 5.34 9.22
CA GLU A 252 3.97 4.09 9.83
C GLU A 252 5.49 4.02 9.76
N LEU A 253 6.15 4.00 10.90
CA LEU A 253 7.60 4.16 10.99
C LEU A 253 8.25 2.97 11.68
N GLY A 254 9.58 2.93 11.66
CA GLY A 254 10.35 1.94 12.39
C GLY A 254 10.25 2.13 13.90
N GLY A 255 10.62 1.11 14.63
CA GLY A 255 10.59 1.11 16.10
C GLY A 255 11.65 0.20 16.71
N LYS A 256 11.66 0.18 18.04
CA LYS A 256 12.42 -0.72 18.90
C LYS A 256 11.48 -1.28 19.96
N SER A 257 10.58 -2.17 19.53
CA SER A 257 9.51 -2.72 20.38
C SER A 257 10.10 -3.54 21.55
N PRO A 258 9.55 -3.43 22.76
CA PRO A 258 9.91 -4.31 23.85
C PRO A 258 9.28 -5.70 23.67
N ASN A 259 9.99 -6.72 24.11
CA ASN A 259 9.49 -8.08 24.32
C ASN A 259 9.72 -8.39 25.80
N ILE A 260 8.64 -8.48 26.57
CA ILE A 260 8.70 -8.58 28.03
C ILE A 260 8.33 -10.00 28.46
N ILE A 261 9.24 -10.65 29.19
CA ILE A 261 9.04 -12.01 29.73
C ILE A 261 8.97 -11.90 31.26
N PHE A 262 7.84 -12.27 31.83
CA PHE A 262 7.67 -12.32 33.29
C PHE A 262 8.24 -13.62 33.88
N ALA A 263 8.55 -13.61 35.18
CA ALA A 263 9.17 -14.73 35.89
C ALA A 263 8.37 -16.04 35.90
N ASP A 264 7.04 -15.94 35.71
CA ASP A 264 6.11 -17.06 35.67
C ASP A 264 5.83 -17.58 34.24
N ALA A 265 6.55 -17.06 33.24
CA ALA A 265 6.38 -17.49 31.85
C ALA A 265 6.95 -18.91 31.65
N ASP A 266 6.32 -19.69 30.75
CA ASP A 266 6.91 -20.92 30.24
C ASP A 266 8.17 -20.60 29.43
N LEU A 267 9.32 -21.11 29.87
CA LEU A 267 10.62 -20.71 29.35
C LEU A 267 10.81 -21.12 27.88
N ASP A 268 10.37 -22.32 27.49
CA ASP A 268 10.54 -22.80 26.11
C ASP A 268 9.68 -21.98 25.14
N SER A 269 8.45 -21.67 25.51
CA SER A 269 7.58 -20.79 24.73
C SER A 269 8.12 -19.37 24.67
N ALA A 270 8.69 -18.86 25.78
CA ALA A 270 9.29 -17.52 25.83
C ALA A 270 10.51 -17.40 24.91
N ILE A 271 11.40 -18.40 24.90
CA ILE A 271 12.57 -18.44 24.00
C ILE A 271 12.13 -18.47 22.54
N ASN A 272 11.21 -19.37 22.20
CA ASN A 272 10.70 -19.47 20.83
C ASN A 272 9.99 -18.17 20.39
N GLY A 273 9.20 -17.58 21.27
CA GLY A 273 8.53 -16.30 21.05
C GLY A 273 9.53 -15.14 20.87
N ALA A 274 10.59 -15.08 21.66
CA ALA A 274 11.63 -14.06 21.54
C ALA A 274 12.38 -14.19 20.20
N VAL A 275 12.78 -15.40 19.82
CA VAL A 275 13.46 -15.67 18.54
C VAL A 275 12.55 -15.32 17.36
N ALA A 276 11.30 -15.80 17.35
CA ALA A 276 10.35 -15.50 16.29
C ALA A 276 10.02 -13.99 16.22
N GLY A 277 9.88 -13.35 17.38
CA GLY A 277 9.53 -11.93 17.47
C GLY A 277 10.60 -10.98 16.92
N ILE A 278 11.87 -11.36 16.90
CA ILE A 278 12.95 -10.53 16.34
C ILE A 278 13.38 -10.99 14.94
N TYR A 279 13.50 -12.29 14.69
CA TYR A 279 14.11 -12.80 13.46
C TYR A 279 13.10 -13.08 12.32
N ALA A 280 11.80 -12.96 12.55
CA ALA A 280 10.81 -12.97 11.46
C ALA A 280 11.17 -11.92 10.41
N ALA A 281 10.94 -12.23 9.13
CA ALA A 281 11.33 -11.41 7.99
C ALA A 281 12.84 -11.01 8.01
N SER A 282 13.71 -11.92 8.47
CA SER A 282 15.15 -11.67 8.63
C SER A 282 15.46 -10.46 9.54
N GLY A 283 14.65 -10.22 10.56
CA GLY A 283 14.76 -9.08 11.47
C GLY A 283 14.34 -7.73 10.87
N GLN A 284 13.71 -7.74 9.69
CA GLN A 284 13.39 -6.53 8.92
C GLN A 284 11.93 -6.10 9.11
N SER A 285 11.47 -6.11 10.36
CA SER A 285 10.11 -5.73 10.75
C SER A 285 10.11 -4.48 11.62
N CYS A 286 9.20 -3.54 11.32
CA CYS A 286 8.98 -2.34 12.12
C CYS A 286 8.50 -2.66 13.54
N VAL A 287 7.85 -3.80 13.74
CA VAL A 287 7.30 -4.27 15.03
C VAL A 287 8.20 -5.30 15.73
N ALA A 288 9.40 -5.57 15.21
CA ALA A 288 10.32 -6.56 15.79
C ALA A 288 10.61 -6.30 17.27
N GLY A 289 10.50 -7.35 18.09
CA GLY A 289 10.79 -7.32 19.54
C GLY A 289 12.28 -7.20 19.83
N SER A 290 12.88 -6.07 19.46
CA SER A 290 14.33 -5.85 19.47
C SER A 290 14.92 -5.54 20.85
N ARG A 291 14.07 -5.37 21.89
CA ARG A 291 14.50 -5.18 23.27
C ARG A 291 13.87 -6.26 24.13
N LEU A 292 14.66 -7.28 24.47
CA LEU A 292 14.24 -8.35 25.36
C LEU A 292 14.43 -7.90 26.82
N LEU A 293 13.36 -7.90 27.58
CA LEU A 293 13.31 -7.58 29.01
C LEU A 293 12.89 -8.83 29.77
N VAL A 294 13.74 -9.27 30.73
CA VAL A 294 13.54 -10.47 31.55
C VAL A 294 13.72 -10.18 33.02
#